data_e497ea56694b8eddc7417bb7cd232dd5
#
_entry.id   e497ea56694b8eddc7417bb7cd232dd5
#
_cell.length_a   1.000
_cell.length_b   1.000
_cell.length_c   1.000
_cell.angle_alpha   90.00
_cell.angle_beta   90.00
_cell.angle_gamma   90.00
#
_symmetry.space_group_name_H-M   'P 1'
#
loop_
_entity.id
_entity.type
_entity.pdbx_description
1 polymer ?
#
loop_
_entity_poly.entity_id
_entity_poly.type
_entity_poly.pdbx_seq_one_letter_code
_entity_poly.pdbx_strand_id
1 'polypeptide(L)'
;AFVVNGVNPISFLTGLDWNPTRSEANGGPVYGALPFIFGSFAVTILAALVAAPLGVGAAIYMIEIAPSWGKRILQPVIELLVGIPSVVYVLIGLSVIVTFIRQYVGGQGFGLLAGTIVLSVMILPTITSIATDALRTLPNGLRESSLALGATRWQTIRRVLLPAAWPMLLTAIVLGMARAFGEALAVQMVIGNDRTIAESLTDPTGTLTTIITLNMGHTVQGSVDNNVLWSLGLILLVMSYIFILIIRFLSSRRSF
;
A
#
# COMPACT_ATOMS: atom_id res chain seq x y z
N ALA A 1 6.00 27.41 6.99
CA ALA A 1 4.54 27.52 6.76
C ALA A 1 3.77 27.55 8.09
N PHE A 2 3.87 26.53 8.95
CA PHE A 2 3.10 26.44 10.21
C PHE A 2 3.30 27.64 11.15
N VAL A 3 4.56 28.01 11.40
CA VAL A 3 4.90 29.11 12.32
C VAL A 3 4.42 30.47 11.80
N VAL A 4 4.37 30.64 10.49
CA VAL A 4 3.92 31.89 9.85
C VAL A 4 2.41 32.06 9.88
N ASN A 5 1.65 30.94 9.88
CA ASN A 5 0.18 30.95 9.79
C ASN A 5 -0.52 30.61 11.12
N GLY A 6 0.21 30.56 12.24
CA GLY A 6 -0.38 30.33 13.58
C GLY A 6 -0.91 28.92 13.83
N VAL A 7 -0.69 27.96 12.92
CA VAL A 7 -1.10 26.57 13.12
C VAL A 7 -0.08 25.85 13.99
N ASN A 8 -0.51 25.32 15.12
CA ASN A 8 0.36 24.55 16.02
C ASN A 8 0.68 23.18 15.38
N PRO A 9 1.98 22.83 15.18
CA PRO A 9 2.36 21.57 14.54
C PRO A 9 1.88 20.32 15.29
N ILE A 10 1.82 20.38 16.62
CA ILE A 10 1.38 19.25 17.45
C ILE A 10 -0.13 19.04 17.26
N SER A 11 -0.94 20.09 17.36
CA SER A 11 -2.38 20.00 17.16
C SER A 11 -2.73 19.60 15.73
N PHE A 12 -1.92 19.97 14.75
CA PHE A 12 -2.05 19.52 13.36
C PHE A 12 -1.81 18.01 13.22
N LEU A 13 -0.76 17.47 13.82
CA LEU A 13 -0.43 16.05 13.71
C LEU A 13 -1.37 15.14 14.50
N THR A 14 -1.84 15.61 15.66
CA THR A 14 -2.65 14.80 16.60
C THR A 14 -4.14 15.14 16.56
N GLY A 15 -4.54 16.20 15.85
CA GLY A 15 -5.93 16.61 15.74
C GLY A 15 -6.76 15.58 14.97
N LEU A 16 -7.99 15.37 15.44
CA LEU A 16 -8.97 14.48 14.84
C LEU A 16 -9.89 15.20 13.86
N ASP A 17 -10.11 16.51 14.06
CA ASP A 17 -11.06 17.28 13.28
C ASP A 17 -10.38 17.97 12.10
N TRP A 18 -10.96 17.81 10.92
CA TRP A 18 -10.58 18.51 9.70
C TRP A 18 -11.75 19.35 9.19
N ASN A 19 -11.72 20.66 9.47
CA ASN A 19 -12.75 21.59 9.02
C ASN A 19 -12.13 22.95 8.63
N PRO A 20 -11.62 23.09 7.38
CA PRO A 20 -11.01 24.33 6.89
C PRO A 20 -12.00 25.46 6.69
N THR A 21 -13.31 25.15 6.56
CA THR A 21 -14.36 26.14 6.30
C THR A 21 -15.08 26.61 7.57
N ARG A 22 -14.59 26.21 8.76
CA ARG A 22 -15.17 26.64 10.03
C ARG A 22 -15.03 28.12 10.21
N SER A 23 -16.14 28.81 10.51
CA SER A 23 -16.16 30.27 10.68
C SER A 23 -15.38 30.72 11.92
N GLU A 24 -14.82 31.91 11.87
CA GLU A 24 -14.12 32.58 13.00
C GLU A 24 -15.00 32.65 14.25
N ALA A 25 -16.32 32.84 14.10
CA ALA A 25 -17.28 32.87 15.20
C ALA A 25 -17.36 31.54 15.96
N ASN A 26 -16.97 30.43 15.34
CA ASN A 26 -16.97 29.08 15.93
C ASN A 26 -15.55 28.59 16.27
N GLY A 27 -14.57 29.48 16.37
CA GLY A 27 -13.19 29.16 16.74
C GLY A 27 -12.22 29.01 15.56
N GLY A 28 -12.64 29.38 14.34
CA GLY A 28 -11.80 29.39 13.14
C GLY A 28 -11.50 28.00 12.53
N PRO A 29 -10.77 27.97 11.41
CA PRO A 29 -10.40 26.74 10.71
C PRO A 29 -9.62 25.75 11.58
N VAL A 30 -9.93 24.46 11.48
CA VAL A 30 -9.25 23.38 12.20
C VAL A 30 -8.67 22.39 11.20
N TYR A 31 -7.40 22.02 11.41
CA TYR A 31 -6.66 21.12 10.55
C TYR A 31 -6.05 19.97 11.34
N GLY A 32 -6.76 18.84 11.44
CA GLY A 32 -6.27 17.61 12.07
C GLY A 32 -5.85 16.59 11.03
N ALA A 33 -4.59 16.15 11.05
CA ALA A 33 -4.06 15.22 10.07
C ALA A 33 -4.18 13.74 10.50
N LEU A 34 -4.46 13.47 11.78
CA LEU A 34 -4.43 12.13 12.35
C LEU A 34 -5.33 11.11 11.64
N PRO A 35 -6.60 11.42 11.25
CA PRO A 35 -7.44 10.48 10.53
C PRO A 35 -6.82 10.04 9.20
N PHE A 36 -6.23 10.97 8.46
CA PHE A 36 -5.61 10.69 7.15
C PHE A 36 -4.29 9.93 7.28
N ILE A 37 -3.51 10.20 8.33
CA ILE A 37 -2.31 9.44 8.69
C ILE A 37 -2.71 8.00 8.98
N PHE A 38 -3.70 7.82 9.86
CA PHE A 38 -4.21 6.49 10.21
C PHE A 38 -4.74 5.74 8.99
N GLY A 39 -5.60 6.38 8.18
CA GLY A 39 -6.15 5.77 6.97
C GLY A 39 -5.07 5.34 5.96
N SER A 40 -4.04 6.17 5.76
CA SER A 40 -2.91 5.82 4.89
C SER A 40 -2.14 4.60 5.37
N PHE A 41 -1.86 4.51 6.68
CA PHE A 41 -1.21 3.33 7.26
C PHE A 41 -2.11 2.11 7.22
N ALA A 42 -3.37 2.25 7.64
CA ALA A 42 -4.31 1.15 7.73
C ALA A 42 -4.51 0.48 6.36
N VAL A 43 -4.85 1.26 5.32
CA VAL A 43 -5.09 0.70 3.98
C VAL A 43 -3.83 0.06 3.40
N THR A 44 -2.66 0.66 3.60
CA THR A 44 -1.40 0.13 3.06
C THR A 44 -0.97 -1.17 3.76
N ILE A 45 -1.04 -1.21 5.10
CA ILE A 45 -0.67 -2.40 5.87
C ILE A 45 -1.64 -3.55 5.56
N LEU A 46 -2.95 -3.29 5.56
CA LEU A 46 -3.95 -4.30 5.23
C LEU A 46 -3.79 -4.83 3.80
N ALA A 47 -3.54 -3.95 2.84
CA ALA A 47 -3.26 -4.35 1.46
C ALA A 47 -1.99 -5.21 1.36
N ALA A 48 -0.93 -4.85 2.07
CA ALA A 48 0.30 -5.64 2.09
C ALA A 48 0.13 -6.99 2.78
N LEU A 49 -0.65 -7.08 3.86
CA LEU A 49 -0.95 -8.34 4.54
C LEU A 49 -1.65 -9.35 3.61
N VAL A 50 -2.44 -8.88 2.66
CA VAL A 50 -3.08 -9.72 1.65
C VAL A 50 -2.14 -9.99 0.47
N ALA A 51 -1.56 -8.94 -0.10
CA ALA A 51 -0.78 -9.03 -1.34
C ALA A 51 0.59 -9.69 -1.15
N ALA A 52 1.25 -9.54 0.01
CA ALA A 52 2.58 -10.10 0.22
C ALA A 52 2.58 -11.64 0.22
N PRO A 53 1.74 -12.34 1.00
CA PRO A 53 1.72 -13.80 0.96
C PRO A 53 1.29 -14.35 -0.41
N LEU A 54 0.32 -13.72 -1.06
CA LEU A 54 -0.15 -14.13 -2.37
C LEU A 54 0.92 -13.89 -3.46
N GLY A 55 1.56 -12.71 -3.45
CA GLY A 55 2.59 -12.36 -4.41
C GLY A 55 3.86 -13.22 -4.28
N VAL A 56 4.33 -13.43 -3.05
CA VAL A 56 5.46 -14.34 -2.78
C VAL A 56 5.09 -15.78 -3.12
N GLY A 57 3.88 -16.22 -2.79
CA GLY A 57 3.37 -17.55 -3.15
C GLY A 57 3.33 -17.77 -4.67
N ALA A 58 2.86 -16.77 -5.42
CA ALA A 58 2.86 -16.80 -6.88
C ALA A 58 4.29 -16.86 -7.46
N ALA A 59 5.22 -16.10 -6.90
CA ALA A 59 6.64 -16.14 -7.30
C ALA A 59 7.28 -17.52 -7.06
N ILE A 60 7.03 -18.12 -5.89
CA ILE A 60 7.49 -19.49 -5.57
C ILE A 60 6.90 -20.49 -6.57
N TYR A 61 5.58 -20.40 -6.80
CA TYR A 61 4.93 -21.27 -7.78
C TYR A 61 5.57 -21.15 -9.15
N MET A 62 5.80 -19.93 -9.63
CA MET A 62 6.41 -19.70 -10.95
C MET A 62 7.83 -20.26 -11.07
N ILE A 63 8.66 -20.12 -10.04
CA ILE A 63 10.08 -20.51 -10.14
C ILE A 63 10.26 -21.99 -9.87
N GLU A 64 9.61 -22.55 -8.85
CA GLU A 64 9.91 -23.88 -8.33
C GLU A 64 8.93 -24.96 -8.79
N ILE A 65 7.69 -24.60 -9.13
CA ILE A 65 6.61 -25.58 -9.33
C ILE A 65 6.11 -25.57 -10.79
N ALA A 66 5.92 -24.39 -11.38
CA ALA A 66 5.27 -24.25 -12.67
C ALA A 66 6.02 -24.97 -13.79
N PRO A 67 5.31 -25.70 -14.68
CA PRO A 67 5.90 -26.30 -15.87
C PRO A 67 6.38 -25.19 -16.85
N SER A 68 7.23 -25.57 -17.79
CA SER A 68 7.83 -24.61 -18.76
C SER A 68 6.79 -23.79 -19.52
N TRP A 69 5.68 -24.39 -19.91
CA TRP A 69 4.57 -23.69 -20.56
C TRP A 69 3.87 -22.71 -19.63
N GLY A 70 3.69 -23.08 -18.35
CA GLY A 70 3.10 -22.22 -17.33
C GLY A 70 3.95 -20.96 -17.09
N LYS A 71 5.27 -21.10 -17.01
CA LYS A 71 6.21 -19.96 -16.88
C LYS A 71 6.10 -19.00 -18.07
N ARG A 72 5.96 -19.53 -19.30
CA ARG A 72 5.82 -18.72 -20.51
C ARG A 72 4.54 -17.89 -20.56
N ILE A 73 3.48 -18.34 -19.90
CA ILE A 73 2.20 -17.62 -19.84
C ILE A 73 2.16 -16.66 -18.64
N LEU A 74 2.53 -17.14 -17.45
CA LEU A 74 2.39 -16.36 -16.23
C LEU A 74 3.32 -15.15 -16.19
N GLN A 75 4.53 -15.25 -16.73
CA GLN A 75 5.46 -14.14 -16.71
C GLN A 75 4.98 -12.93 -17.51
N PRO A 76 4.60 -13.05 -18.82
CA PRO A 76 4.02 -11.91 -19.53
C PRO A 76 2.73 -11.38 -18.90
N VAL A 77 1.89 -12.24 -18.30
CA VAL A 77 0.66 -11.80 -17.61
C VAL A 77 1.01 -10.90 -16.43
N ILE A 78 1.99 -11.26 -15.61
CA ILE A 78 2.43 -10.43 -14.48
C ILE A 78 3.03 -9.11 -14.98
N GLU A 79 3.86 -9.15 -16.02
CA GLU A 79 4.45 -7.95 -16.62
C GLU A 79 3.38 -7.01 -17.19
N LEU A 80 2.37 -7.55 -17.86
CA LEU A 80 1.22 -6.78 -18.34
C LEU A 80 0.43 -6.16 -17.16
N LEU A 81 0.17 -6.93 -16.11
CA LEU A 81 -0.53 -6.43 -14.91
C LEU A 81 0.22 -5.29 -14.22
N VAL A 82 1.56 -5.33 -14.17
CA VAL A 82 2.37 -4.22 -13.64
C VAL A 82 2.18 -2.95 -14.47
N GLY A 83 2.00 -3.10 -15.80
CA GLY A 83 1.86 -2.00 -16.75
C GLY A 83 0.43 -1.42 -16.86
N ILE A 84 -0.59 -2.06 -16.27
CA ILE A 84 -1.96 -1.55 -16.32
C ILE A 84 -2.05 -0.21 -15.56
N PRO A 85 -2.63 0.86 -16.17
CA PRO A 85 -2.88 2.12 -15.48
C PRO A 85 -3.78 1.93 -14.24
N SER A 86 -3.47 2.63 -13.13
CA SER A 86 -4.24 2.52 -11.87
C SER A 86 -5.74 2.81 -12.05
N VAL A 87 -6.09 3.69 -12.97
CA VAL A 87 -7.49 4.02 -13.32
C VAL A 87 -8.31 2.79 -13.73
N VAL A 88 -7.69 1.82 -14.43
CA VAL A 88 -8.39 0.58 -14.82
C VAL A 88 -8.72 -0.27 -13.61
N TYR A 89 -7.79 -0.40 -12.66
CA TYR A 89 -8.05 -1.07 -11.39
C TYR A 89 -9.18 -0.42 -10.60
N VAL A 90 -9.26 0.91 -10.66
CA VAL A 90 -10.32 1.69 -10.03
C VAL A 90 -11.69 1.38 -10.64
N LEU A 91 -11.78 1.37 -11.96
CA LEU A 91 -13.06 1.07 -12.65
C LEU A 91 -13.58 -0.32 -12.27
N ILE A 92 -12.69 -1.30 -12.19
CA ILE A 92 -13.03 -2.65 -11.69
C ILE A 92 -13.40 -2.58 -10.19
N GLY A 93 -12.65 -1.82 -9.40
CA GLY A 93 -12.92 -1.60 -7.98
C GLY A 93 -14.32 -1.03 -7.74
N LEU A 94 -14.70 0.01 -8.47
CA LEU A 94 -16.01 0.63 -8.36
C LEU A 94 -17.14 -0.27 -8.83
N SER A 95 -16.98 -0.87 -10.01
CA SER A 95 -18.07 -1.63 -10.65
C SER A 95 -18.29 -3.00 -9.99
N VAL A 96 -17.22 -3.66 -9.54
CA VAL A 96 -17.28 -5.03 -9.01
C VAL A 96 -17.12 -5.02 -7.47
N ILE A 97 -16.01 -4.48 -6.95
CA ILE A 97 -15.67 -4.63 -5.52
C ILE A 97 -16.61 -3.82 -4.64
N VAL A 98 -16.82 -2.55 -4.93
CA VAL A 98 -17.73 -1.67 -4.15
C VAL A 98 -19.15 -2.21 -4.22
N THR A 99 -19.60 -2.64 -5.40
CA THR A 99 -20.94 -3.22 -5.60
C THR A 99 -21.09 -4.52 -4.81
N PHE A 100 -20.09 -5.40 -4.86
CA PHE A 100 -20.09 -6.67 -4.11
C PHE A 100 -20.14 -6.42 -2.59
N ILE A 101 -19.29 -5.52 -2.08
CA ILE A 101 -19.29 -5.20 -0.64
C ILE A 101 -20.64 -4.64 -0.21
N ARG A 102 -21.22 -3.70 -0.97
CA ARG A 102 -22.54 -3.14 -0.69
C ARG A 102 -23.62 -4.21 -0.62
N GLN A 103 -23.58 -5.17 -1.50
CA GLN A 103 -24.62 -6.18 -1.63
C GLN A 103 -24.53 -7.31 -0.60
N TYR A 104 -23.30 -7.75 -0.25
CA TYR A 104 -23.06 -8.95 0.53
C TYR A 104 -22.45 -8.72 1.92
N VAL A 105 -21.73 -7.60 2.12
CA VAL A 105 -21.09 -7.29 3.40
C VAL A 105 -21.87 -6.21 4.15
N GLY A 106 -22.46 -5.26 3.41
CA GLY A 106 -23.26 -4.17 3.97
C GLY A 106 -22.57 -2.80 3.83
N GLY A 107 -23.22 -1.78 4.39
CA GLY A 107 -22.75 -0.39 4.30
C GLY A 107 -22.93 0.22 2.91
N GLN A 108 -22.19 1.29 2.63
CA GLN A 108 -22.24 1.98 1.31
C GLN A 108 -21.40 1.27 0.25
N GLY A 109 -20.57 0.29 0.63
CA GLY A 109 -19.62 -0.41 -0.23
C GLY A 109 -18.28 0.33 -0.39
N PHE A 110 -18.26 1.65 -0.16
CA PHE A 110 -17.03 2.43 -0.05
C PHE A 110 -16.47 2.30 1.37
N GLY A 111 -15.16 2.23 1.50
CA GLY A 111 -14.53 2.17 2.82
C GLY A 111 -13.14 1.54 2.79
N LEU A 112 -12.60 1.33 3.98
CA LEU A 112 -11.26 0.78 4.18
C LEU A 112 -11.10 -0.60 3.53
N LEU A 113 -12.15 -1.45 3.55
CA LEU A 113 -12.14 -2.78 2.93
C LEU A 113 -12.02 -2.69 1.41
N ALA A 114 -12.82 -1.83 0.76
CA ALA A 114 -12.77 -1.63 -0.69
C ALA A 114 -11.39 -1.12 -1.12
N GLY A 115 -10.87 -0.10 -0.43
CA GLY A 115 -9.52 0.40 -0.65
C GLY A 115 -8.44 -0.68 -0.48
N THR A 116 -8.55 -1.49 0.57
CA THR A 116 -7.64 -2.61 0.84
C THR A 116 -7.62 -3.62 -0.29
N ILE A 117 -8.78 -4.06 -0.78
CA ILE A 117 -8.88 -5.09 -1.84
C ILE A 117 -8.30 -4.53 -3.15
N VAL A 118 -8.73 -3.33 -3.57
CA VAL A 118 -8.24 -2.70 -4.81
C VAL A 118 -6.72 -2.51 -4.77
N LEU A 119 -6.21 -1.99 -3.66
CA LEU A 119 -4.79 -1.75 -3.49
C LEU A 119 -4.00 -3.06 -3.44
N SER A 120 -4.53 -4.11 -2.80
CA SER A 120 -3.92 -5.44 -2.77
C SER A 120 -3.74 -6.01 -4.18
N VAL A 121 -4.79 -5.97 -5.00
CA VAL A 121 -4.74 -6.44 -6.39
C VAL A 121 -3.70 -5.65 -7.20
N MET A 122 -3.61 -4.36 -6.96
CA MET A 122 -2.72 -3.46 -7.69
C MET A 122 -1.24 -3.66 -7.34
N ILE A 123 -0.90 -3.92 -6.06
CA ILE A 123 0.50 -4.13 -5.64
C ILE A 123 0.97 -5.59 -5.79
N LEU A 124 0.04 -6.54 -5.88
CA LEU A 124 0.33 -7.97 -6.02
C LEU A 124 1.26 -8.28 -7.20
N PRO A 125 1.04 -7.79 -8.44
CA PRO A 125 1.94 -8.05 -9.56
C PRO A 125 3.34 -7.50 -9.32
N THR A 126 3.46 -6.33 -8.69
CA THR A 126 4.75 -5.71 -8.35
C THR A 126 5.53 -6.58 -7.38
N ILE A 127 4.89 -7.05 -6.30
CA ILE A 127 5.51 -7.95 -5.32
C ILE A 127 5.91 -9.27 -6.01
N THR A 128 5.03 -9.84 -6.82
CA THR A 128 5.29 -11.10 -7.53
C THR A 128 6.47 -11.00 -8.48
N SER A 129 6.55 -9.94 -9.27
CA SER A 129 7.65 -9.71 -10.22
C SER A 129 9.00 -9.65 -9.50
N ILE A 130 9.11 -8.78 -8.49
CA ILE A 130 10.37 -8.59 -7.75
C ILE A 130 10.73 -9.84 -6.93
N ALA A 131 9.75 -10.51 -6.32
CA ALA A 131 9.97 -11.77 -5.61
C ALA A 131 10.43 -12.90 -6.55
N THR A 132 9.91 -12.93 -7.79
CA THR A 132 10.34 -13.87 -8.82
C THR A 132 11.81 -13.65 -9.17
N ASP A 133 12.23 -12.41 -9.38
CA ASP A 133 13.63 -12.08 -9.67
C ASP A 133 14.53 -12.42 -8.47
N ALA A 134 14.08 -12.15 -7.25
CA ALA A 134 14.79 -12.54 -6.03
C ALA A 134 15.06 -14.06 -5.95
N LEU A 135 14.07 -14.88 -6.26
CA LEU A 135 14.21 -16.34 -6.26
C LEU A 135 15.08 -16.85 -7.42
N ARG A 136 15.08 -16.15 -8.58
CA ARG A 136 15.94 -16.50 -9.73
C ARG A 136 17.41 -16.27 -9.48
N THR A 137 17.77 -15.29 -8.67
CA THR A 137 19.18 -14.96 -8.37
C THR A 137 19.84 -15.97 -7.44
N LEU A 138 19.08 -16.86 -6.79
CA LEU A 138 19.65 -17.88 -5.91
C LEU A 138 20.45 -18.91 -6.72
N PRO A 139 21.66 -19.28 -6.25
CA PRO A 139 22.49 -20.29 -6.90
C PRO A 139 21.78 -21.64 -7.00
N ASN A 140 21.86 -22.30 -8.17
CA ASN A 140 21.27 -23.62 -8.38
C ASN A 140 21.87 -24.69 -7.44
N GLY A 141 23.13 -24.54 -7.04
CA GLY A 141 23.78 -25.43 -6.08
C GLY A 141 23.03 -25.57 -4.74
N LEU A 142 22.27 -24.56 -4.29
CA LEU A 142 21.44 -24.67 -3.10
C LEU A 142 20.32 -25.69 -3.27
N ARG A 143 19.70 -25.74 -4.48
CA ARG A 143 18.65 -26.72 -4.79
C ARG A 143 19.22 -28.12 -4.93
N GLU A 144 20.31 -28.24 -5.69
CA GLU A 144 20.97 -29.51 -5.96
C GLU A 144 21.52 -30.15 -4.69
N SER A 145 22.21 -29.39 -3.84
CA SER A 145 22.75 -29.89 -2.57
C SER A 145 21.64 -30.33 -1.61
N SER A 146 20.55 -29.57 -1.50
CA SER A 146 19.44 -29.94 -0.65
C SER A 146 18.76 -31.24 -1.10
N LEU A 147 18.55 -31.41 -2.41
CA LEU A 147 17.97 -32.62 -2.98
C LEU A 147 18.93 -33.81 -2.85
N ALA A 148 20.24 -33.63 -3.00
CA ALA A 148 21.26 -34.66 -2.83
C ALA A 148 21.30 -35.21 -1.39
N LEU A 149 20.95 -34.37 -0.40
CA LEU A 149 20.79 -34.78 1.00
C LEU A 149 19.43 -35.47 1.29
N GLY A 150 18.63 -35.77 0.26
CA GLY A 150 17.36 -36.45 0.40
C GLY A 150 16.16 -35.58 0.79
N ALA A 151 16.31 -34.23 0.76
CA ALA A 151 15.21 -33.34 1.04
C ALA A 151 14.15 -33.39 -0.07
N THR A 152 12.87 -33.29 0.30
CA THR A 152 11.79 -33.11 -0.68
C THR A 152 11.80 -31.70 -1.26
N ARG A 153 11.16 -31.48 -2.41
CA ARG A 153 11.03 -30.15 -3.04
C ARG A 153 10.45 -29.12 -2.05
N TRP A 154 9.43 -29.49 -1.29
CA TRP A 154 8.81 -28.60 -0.30
C TRP A 154 9.78 -28.24 0.86
N GLN A 155 10.56 -29.22 1.32
CA GLN A 155 11.57 -28.97 2.34
C GLN A 155 12.67 -28.04 1.81
N THR A 156 13.11 -28.23 0.58
CA THR A 156 14.07 -27.35 -0.10
C THR A 156 13.53 -25.92 -0.18
N ILE A 157 12.30 -25.73 -0.65
CA ILE A 157 11.67 -24.39 -0.72
C ILE A 157 11.61 -23.75 0.66
N ARG A 158 11.02 -24.43 1.64
CA ARG A 158 10.71 -23.84 2.95
C ARG A 158 11.95 -23.64 3.83
N ARG A 159 12.92 -24.57 3.81
CA ARG A 159 14.06 -24.57 4.73
C ARG A 159 15.35 -24.04 4.13
N VAL A 160 15.46 -23.95 2.81
CA VAL A 160 16.69 -23.50 2.13
C VAL A 160 16.44 -22.24 1.31
N LEU A 161 15.52 -22.29 0.32
CA LEU A 161 15.35 -21.19 -0.62
C LEU A 161 14.68 -19.97 -0.01
N LEU A 162 13.58 -20.15 0.74
CA LEU A 162 12.88 -19.03 1.37
C LEU A 162 13.76 -18.29 2.40
N PRO A 163 14.47 -18.98 3.33
CA PRO A 163 15.40 -18.29 4.22
C PRO A 163 16.53 -17.58 3.48
N ALA A 164 17.10 -18.20 2.44
CA ALA A 164 18.15 -17.59 1.63
C ALA A 164 17.68 -16.36 0.85
N ALA A 165 16.44 -16.38 0.33
CA ALA A 165 15.84 -15.26 -0.40
C ALA A 165 15.22 -14.19 0.51
N TRP A 166 15.09 -14.44 1.81
CA TRP A 166 14.29 -13.61 2.73
C TRP A 166 14.57 -12.11 2.65
N PRO A 167 15.84 -11.64 2.65
CA PRO A 167 16.13 -10.20 2.55
C PRO A 167 15.59 -9.57 1.27
N MET A 168 15.70 -10.31 0.15
CA MET A 168 15.23 -9.84 -1.16
C MET A 168 13.70 -9.89 -1.27
N LEU A 169 13.05 -10.91 -0.68
CA LEU A 169 11.59 -11.00 -0.59
C LEU A 169 11.01 -9.88 0.26
N LEU A 170 11.66 -9.52 1.36
CA LEU A 170 11.28 -8.34 2.14
C LEU A 170 11.40 -7.06 1.30
N THR A 171 12.45 -6.93 0.50
CA THR A 171 12.60 -5.79 -0.41
C THR A 171 11.44 -5.72 -1.42
N ALA A 172 11.00 -6.86 -1.97
CA ALA A 172 9.84 -6.92 -2.86
C ALA A 172 8.57 -6.40 -2.18
N ILE A 173 8.32 -6.82 -0.94
CA ILE A 173 7.16 -6.37 -0.14
C ILE A 173 7.25 -4.86 0.13
N VAL A 174 8.42 -4.36 0.54
CA VAL A 174 8.66 -2.93 0.81
C VAL A 174 8.39 -2.08 -0.40
N LEU A 175 8.87 -2.49 -1.58
CA LEU A 175 8.64 -1.76 -2.83
C LEU A 175 7.16 -1.77 -3.22
N GLY A 176 6.46 -2.89 -3.01
CA GLY A 176 5.00 -2.95 -3.16
C GLY A 176 4.28 -1.98 -2.22
N MET A 177 4.67 -1.92 -0.95
CA MET A 177 4.10 -1.00 0.03
C MET A 177 4.43 0.47 -0.28
N ALA A 178 5.64 0.76 -0.74
CA ALA A 178 6.02 2.12 -1.16
C ALA A 178 5.14 2.61 -2.31
N ARG A 179 4.82 1.73 -3.26
CA ARG A 179 3.84 2.01 -4.32
C ARG A 179 2.45 2.27 -3.74
N ALA A 180 2.01 1.45 -2.78
CA ALA A 180 0.71 1.60 -2.12
C ALA A 180 0.56 2.94 -1.40
N PHE A 181 1.58 3.40 -0.68
CA PHE A 181 1.57 4.71 0.00
C PHE A 181 1.42 5.89 -0.96
N GLY A 182 1.99 5.79 -2.15
CA GLY A 182 1.92 6.84 -3.17
C GLY A 182 0.65 6.84 -4.00
N GLU A 183 -0.21 5.82 -3.85
CA GLU A 183 -1.41 5.71 -4.68
C GLU A 183 -2.50 6.68 -4.23
N ALA A 184 -2.84 7.61 -5.11
CA ALA A 184 -3.85 8.63 -4.83
C ALA A 184 -5.18 8.32 -5.50
N LEU A 185 -5.19 8.15 -6.83
CA LEU A 185 -6.43 8.06 -7.60
C LEU A 185 -7.22 6.79 -7.32
N ALA A 186 -6.54 5.65 -7.24
CA ALA A 186 -7.22 4.38 -7.02
C ALA A 186 -7.90 4.33 -5.65
N VAL A 187 -7.20 4.77 -4.61
CA VAL A 187 -7.72 4.78 -3.25
C VAL A 187 -8.83 5.81 -3.11
N GLN A 188 -8.65 7.02 -3.65
CA GLN A 188 -9.63 8.10 -3.59
C GLN A 188 -11.02 7.69 -4.06
N MET A 189 -11.09 6.89 -5.12
CA MET A 189 -12.37 6.53 -5.73
C MET A 189 -13.13 5.43 -4.98
N VAL A 190 -12.49 4.68 -4.09
CA VAL A 190 -13.10 3.51 -3.42
C VAL A 190 -13.12 3.58 -1.90
N ILE A 191 -12.32 4.47 -1.27
CA ILE A 191 -12.15 4.52 0.19
C ILE A 191 -13.25 5.31 0.91
N GLY A 192 -14.03 6.13 0.19
CA GLY A 192 -15.14 6.90 0.72
C GLY A 192 -14.81 8.34 1.10
N ASN A 193 -13.52 8.69 1.27
CA ASN A 193 -13.01 10.06 1.52
C ASN A 193 -13.61 10.77 2.75
N ASP A 194 -13.98 10.02 3.78
CA ASP A 194 -14.41 10.61 5.05
C ASP A 194 -13.22 11.18 5.82
N ARG A 195 -13.51 12.14 6.70
CA ARG A 195 -12.54 12.86 7.52
C ARG A 195 -12.39 12.28 8.91
N THR A 196 -13.03 11.14 9.16
CA THR A 196 -13.02 10.42 10.44
C THR A 196 -12.13 9.20 10.38
N ILE A 197 -11.71 8.70 11.54
CA ILE A 197 -11.04 7.42 11.66
C ILE A 197 -12.08 6.32 11.47
N ALA A 198 -11.79 5.35 10.58
CA ALA A 198 -12.64 4.18 10.41
C ALA A 198 -12.61 3.31 11.67
N GLU A 199 -13.78 3.00 12.23
CA GLU A 199 -13.94 2.11 13.38
C GLU A 199 -14.10 0.64 12.92
N SER A 200 -14.58 0.45 11.69
CA SER A 200 -14.70 -0.87 11.07
C SER A 200 -14.09 -0.90 9.67
N LEU A 201 -13.89 -2.10 9.13
CA LEU A 201 -13.37 -2.26 7.77
C LEU A 201 -14.33 -1.75 6.68
N THR A 202 -15.61 -1.67 6.97
CA THR A 202 -16.64 -1.18 6.04
C THR A 202 -16.83 0.32 6.08
N ASP A 203 -16.22 1.00 7.06
CA ASP A 203 -16.40 2.43 7.22
C ASP A 203 -15.61 3.21 6.19
N PRO A 204 -16.18 4.29 5.66
CA PRO A 204 -15.47 5.27 4.86
C PRO A 204 -14.35 5.92 5.69
N THR A 205 -13.24 6.21 5.04
CA THR A 205 -12.14 6.96 5.65
C THR A 205 -11.38 7.73 4.57
N GLY A 206 -10.41 8.55 4.95
CA GLY A 206 -9.55 9.28 4.04
C GLY A 206 -8.09 8.93 4.23
N THR A 207 -7.29 9.17 3.22
CA THR A 207 -5.83 9.05 3.27
C THR A 207 -5.17 10.41 3.02
N LEU A 208 -3.88 10.54 3.34
CA LEU A 208 -3.11 11.76 3.04
C LEU A 208 -3.13 12.10 1.54
N THR A 209 -3.02 11.08 0.70
CA THR A 209 -3.06 11.25 -0.76
C THR A 209 -4.43 11.73 -1.24
N THR A 210 -5.52 11.19 -0.67
CA THR A 210 -6.88 11.53 -1.09
C THR A 210 -7.25 12.96 -0.69
N ILE A 211 -6.94 13.38 0.53
CA ILE A 211 -7.25 14.75 0.97
C ILE A 211 -6.46 15.81 0.18
N ILE A 212 -5.20 15.52 -0.13
CA ILE A 212 -4.38 16.39 -0.98
C ILE A 212 -5.00 16.50 -2.38
N THR A 213 -5.29 15.37 -3.02
CA THR A 213 -5.79 15.33 -4.40
C THR A 213 -7.14 16.02 -4.54
N LEU A 214 -8.04 15.83 -3.57
CA LEU A 214 -9.38 16.43 -3.57
C LEU A 214 -9.36 17.96 -3.38
N ASN A 215 -8.44 18.46 -2.56
CA ASN A 215 -8.49 19.87 -2.15
C ASN A 215 -7.46 20.76 -2.86
N MET A 216 -6.36 20.20 -3.41
CA MET A 216 -5.29 21.00 -4.01
C MET A 216 -5.76 21.92 -5.14
N GLY A 217 -6.69 21.42 -5.98
CA GLY A 217 -7.25 22.20 -7.10
C GLY A 217 -8.23 23.30 -6.67
N HIS A 218 -8.65 23.31 -5.42
CA HIS A 218 -9.63 24.26 -4.87
C HIS A 218 -9.03 25.31 -3.96
N THR A 219 -7.71 25.29 -3.76
CA THR A 219 -6.99 26.25 -2.89
C THR A 219 -6.19 27.26 -3.72
N VAL A 220 -6.12 28.49 -3.22
CA VAL A 220 -5.30 29.55 -3.83
C VAL A 220 -3.87 29.42 -3.34
N GLN A 221 -2.90 29.52 -4.24
CA GLN A 221 -1.49 29.44 -3.91
C GLN A 221 -1.12 30.50 -2.86
N GLY A 222 -0.43 30.07 -1.79
CA GLY A 222 -0.04 30.93 -0.67
C GLY A 222 -1.09 31.13 0.42
N SER A 223 -2.32 30.62 0.23
CA SER A 223 -3.33 30.59 1.30
C SER A 223 -2.94 29.61 2.41
N VAL A 224 -3.56 29.76 3.59
CA VAL A 224 -3.36 28.86 4.73
C VAL A 224 -3.70 27.42 4.33
N ASP A 225 -4.84 27.23 3.68
CA ASP A 225 -5.31 25.92 3.20
C ASP A 225 -4.30 25.26 2.26
N ASN A 226 -3.77 26.03 1.29
CA ASN A 226 -2.76 25.52 0.37
C ASN A 226 -1.47 25.11 1.10
N ASN A 227 -0.99 25.93 2.03
CA ASN A 227 0.20 25.66 2.82
C ASN A 227 0.02 24.42 3.71
N VAL A 228 -1.18 24.20 4.24
CA VAL A 228 -1.53 23.01 5.03
C VAL A 228 -1.50 21.75 4.15
N LEU A 229 -2.04 21.79 2.93
CA LEU A 229 -1.97 20.67 1.99
C LEU A 229 -0.52 20.32 1.60
N TRP A 230 0.35 21.33 1.37
CA TRP A 230 1.79 21.10 1.17
C TRP A 230 2.44 20.43 2.38
N SER A 231 1.99 20.77 3.58
CA SER A 231 2.47 20.16 4.81
C SER A 231 2.05 18.71 4.94
N LEU A 232 0.83 18.34 4.51
CA LEU A 232 0.40 16.94 4.41
C LEU A 232 1.25 16.15 3.40
N GLY A 233 1.61 16.78 2.26
CA GLY A 233 2.53 16.19 1.29
C GLY A 233 3.91 15.90 1.89
N LEU A 234 4.44 16.82 2.69
CA LEU A 234 5.70 16.62 3.41
C LEU A 234 5.58 15.47 4.44
N ILE A 235 4.47 15.41 5.19
CA ILE A 235 4.20 14.31 6.13
C ILE A 235 4.18 12.97 5.40
N LEU A 236 3.48 12.90 4.27
CA LEU A 236 3.42 11.68 3.46
C LEU A 236 4.82 11.23 3.02
N LEU A 237 5.67 12.16 2.57
CA LEU A 237 7.04 11.88 2.16
C LEU A 237 7.88 11.37 3.34
N VAL A 238 7.82 12.05 4.48
CA VAL A 238 8.55 11.67 5.69
C VAL A 238 8.07 10.31 6.22
N MET A 239 6.77 10.08 6.27
CA MET A 239 6.19 8.79 6.67
C MET A 239 6.66 7.65 5.77
N SER A 240 6.56 7.82 4.47
CA SER A 240 7.00 6.82 3.49
C SER A 240 8.49 6.51 3.65
N TYR A 241 9.31 7.55 3.85
CA TYR A 241 10.74 7.41 4.05
C TYR A 241 11.08 6.66 5.35
N ILE A 242 10.45 7.06 6.47
CA ILE A 242 10.64 6.39 7.77
C ILE A 242 10.21 4.92 7.68
N PHE A 243 9.08 4.65 7.03
CA PHE A 243 8.56 3.30 6.87
C PHE A 243 9.53 2.42 6.07
N ILE A 244 10.05 2.93 4.96
CA ILE A 244 11.07 2.22 4.14
C ILE A 244 12.34 1.96 4.97
N LEU A 245 12.80 2.95 5.74
CA LEU A 245 13.99 2.80 6.60
C LEU A 245 13.78 1.72 7.67
N ILE A 246 12.63 1.70 8.35
CA ILE A 246 12.31 0.70 9.38
C ILE A 246 12.37 -0.70 8.78
N ILE A 247 11.70 -0.91 7.64
CA ILE A 247 11.66 -2.24 7.02
C ILE A 247 13.05 -2.64 6.52
N ARG A 248 13.80 -1.72 5.91
CA ARG A 248 15.18 -1.97 5.46
C ARG A 248 16.09 -2.35 6.63
N PHE A 249 15.97 -1.68 7.76
CA PHE A 249 16.74 -2.00 8.97
C PHE A 249 16.39 -3.38 9.53
N LEU A 250 15.10 -3.73 9.56
CA LEU A 250 14.65 -5.06 9.96
C LEU A 250 15.12 -6.16 9.00
N SER A 251 15.17 -5.86 7.69
CA SER A 251 15.67 -6.77 6.66
C SER A 251 17.18 -7.03 6.81
N SER A 252 17.97 -5.99 7.09
CA SER A 252 19.44 -6.10 7.14
C SER A 252 19.94 -6.92 8.33
N ARG A 253 19.17 -7.02 9.42
CA ARG A 253 19.54 -7.81 10.60
C ARG A 253 19.39 -9.33 10.44
N ARG A 254 18.80 -9.81 9.36
CA ARG A 254 18.57 -11.25 9.11
C ARG A 254 19.42 -11.85 7.99
N SER A 255 20.41 -11.10 7.49
CA SER A 255 21.39 -11.61 6.52
C SER A 255 22.58 -12.24 7.27
N PHE A 256 22.36 -13.42 7.87
CA PHE A 256 23.40 -14.35 8.34
C PHE A 256 22.98 -15.77 7.99
#